data_27bc1a2b98eb9731bccfc5d5a9d52997
#
_entry.id   27bc1a2b98eb9731bccfc5d5a9d52997
#
_cell.length_a   1.000
_cell.length_b   1.000
_cell.length_c   1.000
_cell.angle_alpha   90.00
_cell.angle_beta   90.00
_cell.angle_gamma   90.00
#
_symmetry.space_group_name_H-M   'P 1'
#
loop_
_entity.id
_entity.type
_entity.pdbx_description
1 polymer ?
#
loop_
_entity_poly.entity_id
_entity_poly.type
_entity_poly.pdbx_seq_one_letter_code
_entity_poly.pdbx_strand_id
1 'polypeptide(L)'
;MTDLKLAWRAWKTRYRDQVFELRAIRQALRGGGVALDVGANKGSYLYSMARWAGSSPVVAFEPQRTLARYLAGACQRAGLRNVTIENLGLSDRAGELDLFVPGDSHSPGASLEASIAEKTDCHKESVTVTTLDLYAVENLKGPVRVIKIDVEGHELAVVQGALGLIRRDKPLLVIECEGRHMPAGKTVQEFIALVVSLGYTATLAMPGLGELPAADFRDELHQKRAGERFWDAKDYYNNFIFRPTGAAS
;
A
#
# COMPACT_ATOMS: atom_id res chain seq x y z
N MET A 1 -0.41 -10.19 -25.81
CA MET A 1 -1.74 -9.54 -25.65
C MET A 1 -1.76 -8.84 -24.29
N THR A 2 -2.12 -7.58 -24.26
CA THR A 2 -2.20 -6.83 -22.99
C THR A 2 -3.39 -7.36 -22.18
N ASP A 3 -3.20 -7.64 -20.87
CA ASP A 3 -4.33 -7.96 -20.01
C ASP A 3 -5.21 -6.71 -19.85
N LEU A 4 -6.31 -6.67 -20.61
CA LEU A 4 -7.21 -5.50 -20.68
C LEU A 4 -7.81 -5.13 -19.32
N LYS A 5 -8.04 -6.11 -18.43
CA LYS A 5 -8.59 -5.86 -17.09
C LYS A 5 -7.57 -5.17 -16.18
N LEU A 6 -6.31 -5.62 -16.22
CA LEU A 6 -5.23 -5.01 -15.44
C LEU A 6 -4.95 -3.59 -15.96
N ALA A 7 -4.84 -3.42 -17.28
CA ALA A 7 -4.62 -2.11 -17.91
C ALA A 7 -5.76 -1.12 -17.62
N TRP A 8 -7.02 -1.59 -17.67
CA TRP A 8 -8.19 -0.75 -17.39
C TRP A 8 -8.25 -0.31 -15.92
N ARG A 9 -7.94 -1.22 -14.97
CA ARG A 9 -7.84 -0.84 -13.55
C ARG A 9 -6.77 0.23 -13.33
N ALA A 10 -5.58 0.01 -13.89
CA ALA A 10 -4.49 0.98 -13.79
C ALA A 10 -4.86 2.35 -14.40
N TRP A 11 -5.60 2.35 -15.52
CA TRP A 11 -6.11 3.58 -16.12
C TRP A 11 -7.08 4.31 -15.20
N LYS A 12 -8.07 3.59 -14.65
CA LYS A 12 -9.06 4.13 -13.72
C LYS A 12 -8.38 4.71 -12.47
N THR A 13 -7.48 3.94 -11.85
CA THR A 13 -6.69 4.37 -10.69
C THR A 13 -5.92 5.65 -11.00
N ARG A 14 -5.23 5.70 -12.15
CA ARG A 14 -4.37 6.82 -12.54
C ARG A 14 -5.12 8.12 -12.83
N TYR A 15 -6.27 8.04 -13.48
CA TYR A 15 -6.95 9.24 -13.99
C TYR A 15 -8.21 9.64 -13.21
N ARG A 16 -8.63 8.82 -12.27
CA ARG A 16 -9.85 9.06 -11.51
C ARG A 16 -9.66 8.93 -10.00
N ASP A 17 -9.12 7.81 -9.54
CA ASP A 17 -9.21 7.46 -8.12
C ASP A 17 -7.96 7.91 -7.32
N GLN A 18 -6.73 7.66 -7.81
CA GLN A 18 -5.46 7.92 -7.09
C GLN A 18 -4.47 8.75 -7.94
N VAL A 19 -4.92 9.90 -8.38
CA VAL A 19 -4.17 10.76 -9.32
C VAL A 19 -2.89 11.32 -8.70
N PHE A 20 -2.95 11.76 -7.43
CA PHE A 20 -1.83 12.41 -6.75
C PHE A 20 -0.78 11.39 -6.35
N GLU A 21 -1.21 10.27 -5.79
CA GLU A 21 -0.38 9.13 -5.38
C GLU A 21 0.43 8.61 -6.58
N LEU A 22 -0.25 8.31 -7.68
CA LEU A 22 0.40 7.81 -8.89
C LEU A 22 1.29 8.84 -9.57
N ARG A 23 0.99 10.14 -9.45
CA ARG A 23 1.89 11.21 -9.91
C ARG A 23 3.18 11.22 -9.09
N ALA A 24 3.08 11.13 -7.76
CA ALA A 24 4.23 11.07 -6.86
C ALA A 24 5.08 9.83 -7.12
N ILE A 25 4.46 8.65 -7.25
CA ILE A 25 5.13 7.38 -7.59
C ILE A 25 5.88 7.50 -8.92
N ARG A 26 5.23 8.04 -9.96
CA ARG A 26 5.86 8.22 -11.28
C ARG A 26 7.08 9.14 -11.21
N GLN A 27 7.02 10.19 -10.40
CA GLN A 27 8.15 11.10 -10.21
C GLN A 27 9.31 10.42 -9.50
N ALA A 28 9.03 9.66 -8.43
CA ALA A 28 10.04 8.93 -7.65
C ALA A 28 10.76 7.85 -8.49
N LEU A 29 10.06 7.24 -9.45
CA LEU A 29 10.60 6.17 -10.31
C LEU A 29 11.37 6.69 -11.55
N ARG A 30 11.43 7.99 -11.80
CA ARG A 30 12.16 8.55 -12.98
C ARG A 30 13.66 8.22 -13.01
N GLY A 31 14.26 8.05 -11.84
CA GLY A 31 15.68 7.69 -11.70
C GLY A 31 15.95 6.18 -11.61
N GLY A 32 14.95 5.33 -11.86
CA GLY A 32 15.02 3.89 -11.61
C GLY A 32 15.01 3.55 -10.11
N GLY A 33 15.29 2.29 -9.78
CA GLY A 33 15.30 1.75 -8.42
C GLY A 33 14.10 0.88 -8.13
N VAL A 34 14.13 0.18 -7.01
CA VAL A 34 13.13 -0.82 -6.64
C VAL A 34 11.83 -0.14 -6.20
N ALA A 35 10.69 -0.69 -6.63
CA ALA A 35 9.38 -0.31 -6.15
C ALA A 35 8.68 -1.48 -5.47
N LEU A 36 8.03 -1.21 -4.33
CA LEU A 36 7.31 -2.20 -3.54
C LEU A 36 5.82 -1.85 -3.48
N ASP A 37 4.95 -2.82 -3.81
CA ASP A 37 3.48 -2.72 -3.75
C ASP A 37 2.98 -3.70 -2.68
N VAL A 38 2.72 -3.21 -1.47
CA VAL A 38 2.32 -3.98 -0.30
C VAL A 38 0.80 -3.98 -0.20
N GLY A 39 0.18 -5.17 -0.22
CA GLY A 39 -1.25 -5.33 -0.38
C GLY A 39 -1.67 -5.08 -1.83
N ALA A 40 -1.04 -5.78 -2.77
CA ALA A 40 -1.22 -5.50 -4.19
C ALA A 40 -2.62 -5.85 -4.73
N ASN A 41 -3.36 -6.71 -4.05
CA ASN A 41 -4.73 -7.10 -4.36
C ASN A 41 -4.89 -7.46 -5.86
N LYS A 42 -5.64 -6.69 -6.63
CA LYS A 42 -5.87 -6.89 -8.08
C LYS A 42 -4.94 -6.07 -8.97
N GLY A 43 -3.89 -5.45 -8.41
CA GLY A 43 -2.82 -4.78 -9.15
C GLY A 43 -3.16 -3.39 -9.67
N SER A 44 -3.97 -2.62 -8.94
CA SER A 44 -4.39 -1.27 -9.36
C SER A 44 -3.21 -0.31 -9.52
N TYR A 45 -2.21 -0.38 -8.63
CA TYR A 45 -0.96 0.38 -8.71
C TYR A 45 0.11 -0.34 -9.51
N LEU A 46 0.21 -1.66 -9.36
CA LEU A 46 1.28 -2.52 -9.85
C LEU A 46 1.58 -2.33 -11.34
N TYR A 47 0.55 -2.28 -12.19
CA TYR A 47 0.74 -2.10 -13.63
C TYR A 47 1.45 -0.79 -13.97
N SER A 48 1.03 0.31 -13.34
CA SER A 48 1.63 1.64 -13.53
C SER A 48 3.05 1.68 -13.00
N MET A 49 3.29 1.16 -11.80
CA MET A 49 4.63 1.08 -11.20
C MET A 49 5.59 0.29 -12.08
N ALA A 50 5.18 -0.89 -12.56
CA ALA A 50 5.98 -1.74 -13.43
C ALA A 50 6.40 -1.03 -14.74
N ARG A 51 5.48 -0.28 -15.35
CA ARG A 51 5.74 0.48 -16.59
C ARG A 51 6.67 1.67 -16.36
N TRP A 52 6.58 2.33 -15.21
CA TRP A 52 7.41 3.50 -14.90
C TRP A 52 8.79 3.13 -14.35
N ALA A 53 8.91 2.00 -13.68
CA ALA A 53 10.19 1.48 -13.22
C ALA A 53 11.11 1.03 -14.37
N GLY A 54 10.58 0.87 -15.59
CA GLY A 54 11.36 0.45 -16.75
C GLY A 54 11.90 -0.97 -16.58
N SER A 55 13.23 -1.12 -16.47
CA SER A 55 13.89 -2.41 -16.17
C SER A 55 14.12 -2.65 -14.68
N SER A 56 13.85 -1.66 -13.83
CA SER A 56 14.05 -1.81 -12.39
C SER A 56 13.01 -2.75 -11.77
N PRO A 57 13.37 -3.52 -10.73
CA PRO A 57 12.47 -4.48 -10.11
C PRO A 57 11.25 -3.82 -9.45
N VAL A 58 10.10 -4.45 -9.59
CA VAL A 58 8.89 -4.16 -8.83
C VAL A 58 8.48 -5.43 -8.09
N VAL A 59 8.32 -5.37 -6.78
CA VAL A 59 7.88 -6.50 -5.97
C VAL A 59 6.51 -6.19 -5.39
N ALA A 60 5.57 -7.10 -5.60
CA ALA A 60 4.22 -7.00 -5.08
C ALA A 60 3.98 -8.10 -4.04
N PHE A 61 3.52 -7.72 -2.86
CA PHE A 61 3.19 -8.61 -1.75
C PHE A 61 1.67 -8.76 -1.66
N GLU A 62 1.21 -10.00 -1.72
CA GLU A 62 -0.22 -10.33 -1.62
C GLU A 62 -0.37 -11.66 -0.86
N PRO A 63 -0.86 -11.62 0.41
CA PRO A 63 -0.99 -12.83 1.23
C PRO A 63 -2.07 -13.79 0.72
N GLN A 64 -3.14 -13.30 0.11
CA GLN A 64 -4.20 -14.15 -0.44
C GLN A 64 -3.68 -14.94 -1.64
N ARG A 65 -3.50 -16.24 -1.49
CA ARG A 65 -2.94 -17.13 -2.53
C ARG A 65 -3.66 -17.04 -3.87
N THR A 66 -4.97 -16.89 -3.83
CA THR A 66 -5.80 -16.77 -5.05
C THR A 66 -5.50 -15.48 -5.80
N LEU A 67 -5.35 -14.35 -5.08
CA LEU A 67 -5.01 -13.07 -5.68
C LEU A 67 -3.56 -13.03 -6.16
N ALA A 68 -2.62 -13.57 -5.41
CA ALA A 68 -1.22 -13.67 -5.83
C ALA A 68 -1.07 -14.44 -7.15
N ARG A 69 -1.74 -15.58 -7.27
CA ARG A 69 -1.79 -16.36 -8.53
C ARG A 69 -2.44 -15.59 -9.68
N TYR A 70 -3.55 -14.90 -9.40
CA TYR A 70 -4.20 -14.04 -10.39
C TYR A 70 -3.26 -12.95 -10.90
N LEU A 71 -2.55 -12.25 -9.98
CA LEU A 71 -1.59 -11.20 -10.32
C LEU A 71 -0.44 -11.73 -11.16
N ALA A 72 0.17 -12.85 -10.77
CA ALA A 72 1.27 -13.47 -11.53
C ALA A 72 0.84 -13.77 -12.97
N GLY A 73 -0.34 -14.38 -13.17
CA GLY A 73 -0.88 -14.63 -14.50
C GLY A 73 -1.20 -13.35 -15.27
N ALA A 74 -1.72 -12.32 -14.61
CA ALA A 74 -2.04 -11.04 -15.26
C ALA A 74 -0.77 -10.30 -15.69
N CYS A 75 0.28 -10.27 -14.85
CA CYS A 75 1.58 -9.68 -15.18
C CYS A 75 2.24 -10.40 -16.37
N GLN A 76 2.21 -11.74 -16.38
CA GLN A 76 2.73 -12.53 -17.48
C GLN A 76 2.01 -12.19 -18.82
N ARG A 77 0.67 -12.16 -18.82
CA ARG A 77 -0.12 -11.78 -20.00
C ARG A 77 0.11 -10.33 -20.45
N ALA A 78 0.37 -9.43 -19.50
CA ALA A 78 0.68 -8.03 -19.78
C ALA A 78 2.14 -7.81 -20.21
N GLY A 79 2.99 -8.84 -20.20
CA GLY A 79 4.40 -8.74 -20.55
C GLY A 79 5.25 -7.95 -19.55
N LEU A 80 4.85 -7.89 -18.29
CA LEU A 80 5.56 -7.20 -17.23
C LEU A 80 6.67 -8.12 -16.69
N ARG A 81 7.87 -8.03 -17.26
CA ARG A 81 9.01 -8.92 -16.95
C ARG A 81 9.80 -8.50 -15.72
N ASN A 82 9.61 -7.28 -15.24
CA ASN A 82 10.27 -6.69 -14.10
C ASN A 82 9.47 -6.83 -12.80
N VAL A 83 8.38 -7.60 -12.79
CA VAL A 83 7.50 -7.79 -11.64
C VAL A 83 7.72 -9.15 -11.01
N THR A 84 7.91 -9.17 -9.69
CA THR A 84 7.86 -10.36 -8.84
C THR A 84 6.61 -10.29 -7.96
N ILE A 85 5.86 -11.38 -7.87
CA ILE A 85 4.71 -11.52 -6.98
C ILE A 85 5.09 -12.44 -5.85
N GLU A 86 5.08 -11.91 -4.62
CA GLU A 86 5.33 -12.65 -3.40
C GLU A 86 4.00 -12.99 -2.71
N ASN A 87 3.74 -14.28 -2.52
CA ASN A 87 2.59 -14.72 -1.74
C ASN A 87 2.93 -14.71 -0.25
N LEU A 88 3.16 -13.50 0.28
CA LEU A 88 3.58 -13.21 1.65
C LEU A 88 2.78 -12.03 2.18
N GLY A 89 2.47 -12.05 3.47
CA GLY A 89 2.11 -10.86 4.21
C GLY A 89 3.36 -10.12 4.73
N LEU A 90 3.22 -8.84 5.00
CA LEU A 90 4.25 -8.05 5.67
C LEU A 90 3.77 -7.61 7.04
N SER A 91 4.66 -7.64 8.03
CA SER A 91 4.38 -7.34 9.43
C SER A 91 5.61 -6.78 10.15
N ASP A 92 5.50 -6.57 11.46
CA ASP A 92 6.60 -6.18 12.35
C ASP A 92 7.56 -7.35 12.71
N ARG A 93 7.18 -8.59 12.37
CA ARG A 93 7.95 -9.81 12.63
C ARG A 93 7.75 -10.85 11.55
N ALA A 94 8.68 -11.79 11.44
CA ALA A 94 8.53 -12.98 10.61
C ALA A 94 7.74 -14.08 11.35
N GLY A 95 7.02 -14.92 10.61
CA GLY A 95 6.26 -16.04 11.14
C GLY A 95 5.01 -16.37 10.35
N GLU A 96 3.99 -16.87 11.02
CA GLU A 96 2.67 -17.09 10.47
C GLU A 96 1.63 -16.28 11.23
N LEU A 97 0.67 -15.72 10.52
CA LEU A 97 -0.48 -15.00 11.08
C LEU A 97 -1.77 -15.47 10.42
N ASP A 98 -2.87 -15.32 11.15
CA ASP A 98 -4.21 -15.50 10.59
C ASP A 98 -4.57 -14.31 9.71
N LEU A 99 -4.90 -14.55 8.44
CA LEU A 99 -5.52 -13.60 7.55
C LEU A 99 -7.04 -13.79 7.61
N PHE A 100 -7.76 -12.75 7.92
CA PHE A 100 -9.22 -12.72 7.97
C PHE A 100 -9.76 -12.23 6.63
N VAL A 101 -10.47 -13.10 5.92
CA VAL A 101 -10.99 -12.84 4.58
C VAL A 101 -12.51 -12.76 4.62
N PRO A 102 -13.13 -11.58 4.38
CA PRO A 102 -14.58 -11.45 4.31
C PRO A 102 -15.17 -12.23 3.13
N GLY A 103 -16.25 -12.99 3.40
CA GLY A 103 -16.94 -13.82 2.40
C GLY A 103 -16.24 -15.15 2.10
N ASP A 104 -16.63 -15.80 1.00
CA ASP A 104 -16.33 -17.22 0.75
C ASP A 104 -15.02 -17.49 0.00
N SER A 105 -14.35 -16.48 -0.60
CA SER A 105 -13.19 -16.76 -1.46
C SER A 105 -12.03 -15.79 -1.30
N HIS A 106 -12.15 -14.59 -1.81
CA HIS A 106 -11.14 -13.54 -1.73
C HIS A 106 -11.81 -12.18 -1.62
N SER A 107 -11.22 -11.29 -0.85
CA SER A 107 -11.82 -9.97 -0.58
C SER A 107 -10.76 -8.86 -0.63
N PRO A 108 -11.09 -7.69 -1.17
CA PRO A 108 -10.24 -6.52 -1.01
C PRO A 108 -10.09 -6.07 0.44
N GLY A 109 -11.06 -6.36 1.31
CA GLY A 109 -11.02 -6.05 2.74
C GLY A 109 -10.43 -7.17 3.61
N ALA A 110 -9.59 -8.06 3.05
CA ALA A 110 -8.87 -9.05 3.86
C ALA A 110 -7.79 -8.37 4.72
N SER A 111 -7.72 -8.73 6.00
CA SER A 111 -6.84 -8.10 6.98
C SER A 111 -6.14 -9.11 7.88
N LEU A 112 -4.94 -8.76 8.34
CA LEU A 112 -4.23 -9.49 9.41
C LEU A 112 -4.70 -9.06 10.82
N GLU A 113 -5.64 -8.11 10.91
CA GLU A 113 -6.15 -7.59 12.18
C GLU A 113 -7.46 -8.28 12.59
N ALA A 114 -7.43 -9.01 13.70
CA ALA A 114 -8.60 -9.73 14.23
C ALA A 114 -9.78 -8.78 14.55
N SER A 115 -9.50 -7.57 14.98
CA SER A 115 -10.51 -6.55 15.32
C SER A 115 -11.37 -6.11 14.12
N ILE A 116 -10.89 -6.33 12.91
CA ILE A 116 -11.63 -6.05 11.67
C ILE A 116 -12.57 -7.23 11.35
N ALA A 117 -12.12 -8.47 11.65
CA ALA A 117 -12.89 -9.68 11.44
C ALA A 117 -14.15 -9.79 12.32
N GLU A 118 -14.10 -9.21 13.52
CA GLU A 118 -15.25 -9.26 14.46
C GLU A 118 -16.50 -8.56 13.95
N LYS A 119 -16.34 -7.72 12.92
CA LYS A 119 -17.44 -6.92 12.33
C LYS A 119 -18.06 -7.54 11.07
N THR A 120 -17.49 -8.63 10.56
CA THR A 120 -17.89 -9.25 9.28
C THR A 120 -17.77 -10.77 9.37
N ASP A 121 -18.61 -11.48 8.63
CA ASP A 121 -18.45 -12.93 8.46
C ASP A 121 -17.19 -13.20 7.64
N CYS A 122 -16.15 -13.71 8.30
CA CYS A 122 -14.82 -13.94 7.74
C CYS A 122 -14.40 -15.39 7.91
N HIS A 123 -13.79 -15.98 6.91
CA HIS A 123 -12.99 -17.18 7.10
C HIS A 123 -11.53 -16.81 7.37
N LYS A 124 -10.80 -17.73 8.01
CA LYS A 124 -9.39 -17.55 8.35
C LYS A 124 -8.50 -18.37 7.41
N GLU A 125 -7.42 -17.77 6.96
CA GLU A 125 -6.34 -18.45 6.25
C GLU A 125 -5.03 -18.20 7.01
N SER A 126 -4.24 -19.26 7.31
CA SER A 126 -2.86 -19.05 7.81
C SER A 126 -1.97 -18.61 6.66
N VAL A 127 -1.25 -17.51 6.86
CA VAL A 127 -0.35 -16.92 5.86
C VAL A 127 1.03 -16.66 6.46
N THR A 128 2.06 -16.94 5.67
CA THR A 128 3.42 -16.60 6.03
C THR A 128 3.61 -15.09 5.98
N VAL A 129 4.24 -14.53 7.00
CA VAL A 129 4.60 -13.11 7.09
C VAL A 129 6.10 -12.93 7.30
N THR A 130 6.62 -11.79 6.84
CA THR A 130 8.00 -11.37 7.08
C THR A 130 8.06 -9.87 7.31
N THR A 131 9.23 -9.33 7.65
CA THR A 131 9.45 -7.89 7.70
C THR A 131 10.05 -7.39 6.38
N LEU A 132 9.78 -6.15 6.01
CA LEU A 132 10.45 -5.54 4.85
C LEU A 132 11.96 -5.43 5.06
N ASP A 133 12.42 -5.23 6.28
CA ASP A 133 13.84 -5.16 6.60
C ASP A 133 14.55 -6.49 6.29
N LEU A 134 13.98 -7.64 6.71
CA LEU A 134 14.52 -8.96 6.41
C LEU A 134 14.46 -9.26 4.91
N TYR A 135 13.28 -9.06 4.30
CA TYR A 135 13.08 -9.30 2.87
C TYR A 135 14.07 -8.51 2.01
N ALA A 136 14.30 -7.23 2.37
CA ALA A 136 15.19 -6.37 1.62
C ALA A 136 16.65 -6.83 1.66
N VAL A 137 17.13 -7.31 2.80
CA VAL A 137 18.51 -7.85 2.93
C VAL A 137 18.70 -9.08 2.06
N GLU A 138 17.71 -9.96 2.02
CA GLU A 138 17.81 -11.25 1.34
C GLU A 138 17.57 -11.17 -0.18
N ASN A 139 16.65 -10.28 -0.62
CA ASN A 139 16.08 -10.36 -1.95
C ASN A 139 16.27 -9.11 -2.82
N LEU A 140 16.53 -7.93 -2.22
CA LEU A 140 16.58 -6.69 -2.99
C LEU A 140 18.01 -6.29 -3.35
N LYS A 141 18.20 -5.95 -4.63
CA LYS A 141 19.46 -5.38 -5.15
C LYS A 141 19.21 -3.93 -5.54
N GLY A 142 19.84 -3.00 -4.82
CA GLY A 142 19.73 -1.56 -5.07
C GLY A 142 18.72 -0.85 -4.17
N PRO A 143 18.65 0.48 -4.26
CA PRO A 143 17.83 1.29 -3.38
C PRO A 143 16.34 1.16 -3.71
N VAL A 144 15.52 1.09 -2.67
CA VAL A 144 14.06 1.21 -2.79
C VAL A 144 13.68 2.67 -2.95
N ARG A 145 12.93 2.97 -3.99
CA ARG A 145 12.48 4.34 -4.31
C ARG A 145 11.04 4.62 -3.94
N VAL A 146 10.23 3.58 -3.93
CA VAL A 146 8.78 3.69 -3.64
C VAL A 146 8.35 2.49 -2.81
N ILE A 147 7.55 2.75 -1.78
CA ILE A 147 6.75 1.75 -1.08
C ILE A 147 5.31 2.23 -1.04
N LYS A 148 4.39 1.50 -1.66
CA LYS A 148 2.94 1.66 -1.47
C LYS A 148 2.49 0.63 -0.42
N ILE A 149 1.70 1.07 0.56
CA ILE A 149 1.16 0.21 1.63
C ILE A 149 -0.36 0.42 1.71
N ASP A 150 -1.10 -0.68 1.61
CA ASP A 150 -2.56 -0.72 1.71
C ASP A 150 -2.93 -2.16 2.11
N VAL A 151 -3.05 -2.38 3.41
CA VAL A 151 -3.13 -3.71 4.03
C VAL A 151 -4.28 -3.82 5.05
N GLU A 152 -5.26 -2.93 4.89
CA GLU A 152 -6.54 -2.97 5.61
C GLU A 152 -6.34 -3.05 7.14
N GLY A 153 -5.58 -2.07 7.68
CA GLY A 153 -5.40 -1.87 9.12
C GLY A 153 -4.08 -2.38 9.70
N HIS A 154 -3.24 -3.05 8.92
CA HIS A 154 -1.94 -3.57 9.38
C HIS A 154 -0.75 -2.66 9.00
N GLU A 155 -1.01 -1.41 8.56
CA GLU A 155 -0.02 -0.46 8.05
C GLU A 155 1.05 -0.13 9.10
N LEU A 156 0.64 0.02 10.37
CA LEU A 156 1.57 0.32 11.47
C LEU A 156 2.62 -0.79 11.63
N ALA A 157 2.19 -2.04 11.63
CA ALA A 157 3.09 -3.19 11.74
C ALA A 157 4.03 -3.29 10.54
N VAL A 158 3.53 -3.04 9.31
CA VAL A 158 4.36 -3.00 8.10
C VAL A 158 5.43 -1.92 8.20
N VAL A 159 5.08 -0.70 8.63
CA VAL A 159 6.05 0.39 8.82
C VAL A 159 7.07 0.05 9.89
N GLN A 160 6.65 -0.56 11.00
CA GLN A 160 7.56 -1.01 12.07
C GLN A 160 8.55 -2.07 11.58
N GLY A 161 8.11 -3.00 10.73
CA GLY A 161 8.97 -4.01 10.09
C GLY A 161 9.83 -3.49 8.94
N ALA A 162 9.75 -2.19 8.61
CA ALA A 162 10.45 -1.54 7.51
C ALA A 162 11.37 -0.39 7.98
N LEU A 163 11.53 -0.18 9.27
CA LEU A 163 12.24 1.00 9.79
C LEU A 163 13.68 1.11 9.31
N GLY A 164 14.39 0.00 9.21
CA GLY A 164 15.77 -0.04 8.69
C GLY A 164 15.84 0.36 7.24
N LEU A 165 14.99 -0.23 6.40
CA LEU A 165 14.86 0.08 4.97
C LEU A 165 14.47 1.55 4.74
N ILE A 166 13.45 2.03 5.46
CA ILE A 166 12.96 3.42 5.34
C ILE A 166 14.05 4.43 5.73
N ARG A 167 14.81 4.18 6.79
CA ARG A 167 15.91 5.05 7.20
C ARG A 167 17.07 5.05 6.22
N ARG A 168 17.40 3.87 5.66
CA ARG A 168 18.52 3.68 4.73
C ARG A 168 18.25 4.33 3.37
N ASP A 169 17.11 4.02 2.76
CA ASP A 169 16.82 4.35 1.36
C ASP A 169 15.97 5.60 1.18
N LYS A 170 15.26 6.03 2.22
CA LYS A 170 14.35 7.19 2.19
C LYS A 170 13.39 7.15 0.99
N PRO A 171 12.65 6.05 0.79
CA PRO A 171 11.73 5.92 -0.34
C PRO A 171 10.56 6.92 -0.22
N LEU A 172 9.93 7.25 -1.34
CA LEU A 172 8.57 7.77 -1.31
C LEU A 172 7.65 6.71 -0.68
N LEU A 173 6.84 7.11 0.32
CA LEU A 173 5.83 6.23 0.87
C LEU A 173 4.44 6.73 0.45
N VAL A 174 3.59 5.82 -0.02
CA VAL A 174 2.17 6.04 -0.26
C VAL A 174 1.41 5.04 0.61
N ILE A 175 0.71 5.53 1.61
CA ILE A 175 0.10 4.68 2.63
C ILE A 175 -1.38 5.00 2.75
N GLU A 176 -2.24 3.99 2.59
CA GLU A 176 -3.64 4.08 2.97
C GLU A 176 -3.73 3.91 4.50
N CYS A 177 -4.32 4.87 5.19
CA CYS A 177 -4.44 4.85 6.64
C CYS A 177 -5.81 5.37 7.07
N GLU A 178 -6.57 4.53 7.76
CA GLU A 178 -7.93 4.81 8.16
C GLU A 178 -8.11 4.74 9.68
N GLY A 179 -8.74 5.76 10.26
CA GLY A 179 -9.03 5.81 11.69
C GLY A 179 -9.89 4.66 12.20
N ARG A 180 -10.73 4.04 11.33
CA ARG A 180 -11.54 2.86 11.67
C ARG A 180 -10.71 1.58 11.83
N HIS A 181 -9.51 1.55 11.27
CA HIS A 181 -8.59 0.42 11.27
C HIS A 181 -7.43 0.61 12.24
N MET A 182 -7.31 1.77 12.88
CA MET A 182 -6.26 1.98 13.87
C MET A 182 -6.42 1.05 15.08
N PRO A 183 -5.32 0.50 15.59
CA PRO A 183 -5.33 -0.26 16.85
C PRO A 183 -5.93 0.55 18.00
N ALA A 184 -6.52 -0.13 18.97
CA ALA A 184 -7.13 0.52 20.13
C ALA A 184 -6.16 1.49 20.81
N GLY A 185 -6.61 2.73 21.02
CA GLY A 185 -5.82 3.80 21.63
C GLY A 185 -4.80 4.45 20.70
N LYS A 186 -4.80 4.11 19.40
CA LYS A 186 -3.97 4.76 18.38
C LYS A 186 -4.81 5.61 17.43
N THR A 187 -4.20 6.65 16.89
CA THR A 187 -4.83 7.59 15.96
C THR A 187 -4.05 7.67 14.65
N VAL A 188 -4.71 8.12 13.59
CA VAL A 188 -4.06 8.42 12.30
C VAL A 188 -2.99 9.50 12.47
N GLN A 189 -3.23 10.50 13.34
CA GLN A 189 -2.27 11.56 13.64
C GLN A 189 -0.99 11.01 14.29
N GLU A 190 -1.10 10.05 15.23
CA GLU A 190 0.07 9.38 15.82
C GLU A 190 0.84 8.57 14.78
N PHE A 191 0.15 7.88 13.86
CA PHE A 191 0.78 7.18 12.74
C PHE A 191 1.52 8.14 11.82
N ILE A 192 0.89 9.26 11.43
CA ILE A 192 1.53 10.31 10.63
C ILE A 192 2.78 10.85 11.34
N ALA A 193 2.68 11.17 12.65
CA ALA A 193 3.78 11.68 13.45
C ALA A 193 4.96 10.67 13.50
N LEU A 194 4.68 9.37 13.61
CA LEU A 194 5.70 8.33 13.55
C LEU A 194 6.48 8.41 12.23
N VAL A 195 5.81 8.44 11.08
CA VAL A 195 6.49 8.48 9.77
C VAL A 195 7.22 9.81 9.58
N VAL A 196 6.63 10.94 9.99
CA VAL A 196 7.28 12.26 9.93
C VAL A 196 8.55 12.28 10.78
N SER A 197 8.56 11.63 11.94
CA SER A 197 9.76 11.54 12.81
C SER A 197 10.93 10.80 12.15
N LEU A 198 10.66 10.00 11.11
CA LEU A 198 11.67 9.34 10.30
C LEU A 198 12.30 10.28 9.24
N GLY A 199 11.97 11.57 9.23
CA GLY A 199 12.50 12.56 8.30
C GLY A 199 11.68 12.68 7.01
N TYR A 200 10.36 12.77 7.14
CA TYR A 200 9.42 12.94 6.04
C TYR A 200 8.53 14.16 6.21
N THR A 201 8.08 14.71 5.10
CA THR A 201 6.89 15.56 5.04
C THR A 201 5.71 14.71 4.57
N ALA A 202 4.50 15.04 5.03
CA ALA A 202 3.31 14.26 4.73
C ALA A 202 2.18 15.14 4.18
N THR A 203 1.48 14.63 3.15
CA THR A 203 0.26 15.23 2.61
C THR A 203 -0.84 14.18 2.49
N LEU A 204 -2.10 14.60 2.68
CA LEU A 204 -3.29 13.81 2.38
C LEU A 204 -3.69 14.05 0.93
N ALA A 205 -3.83 13.00 0.14
CA ALA A 205 -4.33 13.09 -1.22
C ALA A 205 -5.86 13.24 -1.22
N MET A 206 -6.35 14.32 -1.85
CA MET A 206 -7.77 14.63 -1.93
C MET A 206 -8.20 14.73 -3.40
N PRO A 207 -8.69 13.64 -4.02
CA PRO A 207 -9.09 13.62 -5.43
C PRO A 207 -10.01 14.78 -5.80
N GLY A 208 -9.64 15.54 -6.84
CA GLY A 208 -10.37 16.73 -7.28
C GLY A 208 -10.08 18.01 -6.51
N LEU A 209 -9.42 17.96 -5.34
CA LEU A 209 -9.12 19.12 -4.50
C LEU A 209 -7.62 19.42 -4.39
N GLY A 210 -6.77 18.41 -4.45
CA GLY A 210 -5.31 18.59 -4.33
C GLY A 210 -4.70 17.77 -3.22
N GLU A 211 -3.56 18.21 -2.72
CA GLU A 211 -2.89 17.64 -1.56
C GLU A 211 -3.00 18.60 -0.38
N LEU A 212 -3.51 18.11 0.75
CA LEU A 212 -3.59 18.84 2.01
C LEU A 212 -2.37 18.50 2.88
N PRO A 213 -1.67 19.48 3.51
CA PRO A 213 -0.67 19.15 4.51
C PRO A 213 -1.24 18.24 5.59
N ALA A 214 -0.56 17.14 5.92
CA ALA A 214 -1.11 16.15 6.87
C ALA A 214 -1.25 16.71 8.29
N ALA A 215 -0.57 17.83 8.63
CA ALA A 215 -0.78 18.57 9.86
C ALA A 215 -2.21 19.15 9.99
N ASP A 216 -2.87 19.39 8.85
CA ASP A 216 -4.25 19.91 8.80
C ASP A 216 -5.30 18.79 8.75
N PHE A 217 -4.87 17.53 8.76
CA PHE A 217 -5.78 16.38 8.79
C PHE A 217 -6.61 16.37 10.08
N ARG A 218 -7.90 16.11 9.93
CA ARG A 218 -8.88 15.94 11.03
C ARG A 218 -9.81 14.78 10.67
N ASP A 219 -9.91 13.77 11.53
CA ASP A 219 -10.76 12.59 11.32
C ASP A 219 -12.20 12.97 11.02
N GLU A 220 -12.77 13.90 11.80
CA GLU A 220 -14.15 14.32 11.68
C GLU A 220 -14.47 15.06 10.39
N LEU A 221 -13.45 15.57 9.69
CA LEU A 221 -13.60 16.27 8.42
C LEU A 221 -13.24 15.40 7.21
N HIS A 222 -12.18 14.61 7.31
CA HIS A 222 -11.59 13.93 6.16
C HIS A 222 -11.89 12.42 6.14
N GLN A 223 -12.28 11.83 7.29
CA GLN A 223 -12.70 10.44 7.41
C GLN A 223 -14.04 10.32 8.13
N LYS A 224 -15.02 11.08 7.66
CA LYS A 224 -16.37 11.12 8.24
C LYS A 224 -17.03 9.75 8.19
N ARG A 225 -17.51 9.28 9.34
CA ARG A 225 -18.19 7.99 9.50
C ARG A 225 -19.71 8.17 9.43
N ALA A 226 -20.20 8.67 8.30
CA ALA A 226 -21.64 8.92 8.07
C ALA A 226 -22.22 7.90 7.08
N GLY A 227 -23.17 7.09 7.52
CA GLY A 227 -23.81 6.03 6.71
C GLY A 227 -23.09 4.69 6.77
N GLU A 228 -23.70 3.65 6.17
CA GLU A 228 -23.22 2.27 6.26
C GLU A 228 -21.92 2.02 5.49
N ARG A 229 -21.69 2.73 4.39
CA ARG A 229 -20.49 2.57 3.53
C ARG A 229 -19.75 3.90 3.37
N PHE A 230 -19.51 4.58 4.50
CA PHE A 230 -18.89 5.91 4.52
C PHE A 230 -17.48 5.92 3.87
N TRP A 231 -16.75 4.81 3.89
CA TRP A 231 -15.43 4.68 3.26
C TRP A 231 -15.45 4.74 1.73
N ASP A 232 -16.62 4.55 1.10
CA ASP A 232 -16.84 4.72 -0.35
C ASP A 232 -17.26 6.16 -0.71
N ALA A 233 -17.42 7.05 0.27
CA ALA A 233 -17.84 8.42 0.03
C ALA A 233 -16.74 9.22 -0.69
N LYS A 234 -17.15 10.14 -1.57
CA LYS A 234 -16.21 10.96 -2.35
C LYS A 234 -15.41 11.96 -1.51
N ASP A 235 -15.87 12.26 -0.31
CA ASP A 235 -15.25 13.14 0.67
C ASP A 235 -14.63 12.37 1.84
N TYR A 236 -14.34 11.09 1.64
CA TYR A 236 -13.57 10.23 2.53
C TYR A 236 -12.16 10.04 1.98
N TYR A 237 -11.14 10.53 2.70
CA TYR A 237 -9.76 10.58 2.24
C TYR A 237 -8.85 9.81 3.20
N ASN A 238 -8.15 8.80 2.70
CA ASN A 238 -7.36 7.86 3.49
C ASN A 238 -5.94 7.64 2.94
N ASN A 239 -5.59 8.24 1.79
CA ASN A 239 -4.27 8.06 1.18
C ASN A 239 -3.32 9.21 1.56
N PHE A 240 -2.23 8.85 2.23
CA PHE A 240 -1.17 9.78 2.62
C PHE A 240 0.07 9.57 1.75
N ILE A 241 0.69 10.68 1.34
CA ILE A 241 1.91 10.69 0.57
C ILE A 241 3.02 11.28 1.46
N PHE A 242 4.02 10.46 1.77
CA PHE A 242 5.17 10.85 2.58
C PHE A 242 6.39 11.00 1.68
N ARG A 243 6.97 12.21 1.66
CA ARG A 243 8.15 12.54 0.88
C ARG A 243 9.34 12.77 1.82
N PRO A 244 10.54 12.17 1.54
CA PRO A 244 11.73 12.44 2.35
C PRO A 244 12.05 13.94 2.39
N THR A 245 12.39 14.44 3.57
CA THR A 245 12.91 15.82 3.71
C THR A 245 14.29 15.92 3.06
N GLY A 246 14.50 16.93 2.22
CA GLY A 246 15.76 17.12 1.49
C GLY A 246 15.85 16.42 0.13
N ALA A 247 14.82 15.70 -0.32
CA ALA A 247 14.71 15.33 -1.72
C ALA A 247 14.45 16.59 -2.54
N ALA A 248 15.37 16.91 -3.47
CA ALA A 248 15.15 18.02 -4.41
C ALA A 248 13.86 17.75 -5.20
N SER A 249 12.96 18.71 -5.21
CA SER A 249 11.69 18.73 -5.94
C SER A 249 11.87 18.67 -7.45
#